data_1bd124b4fd2da0dcda0e2f1f7dd0cc69
#
_entry.id   1bd124b4fd2da0dcda0e2f1f7dd0cc69
#
_cell.length_a   1.000
_cell.length_b   1.000
_cell.length_c   1.000
_cell.angle_alpha   90.00
_cell.angle_beta   90.00
_cell.angle_gamma   90.00
#
_symmetry.space_group_name_H-M   'P 1'
#
loop_
_entity.id
_entity.type
_entity.pdbx_description
1 polymer ?
#
loop_
_entity_poly.entity_id
_entity_poly.type
_entity_poly.pdbx_seq_one_letter_code
_entity_poly.pdbx_strand_id
1 'polypeptide(L)'
;MKELRYTSQFKKDLKRFLNQPKKLKALNDVLDMLRNEIPLPEKYRHHALQGNYAGCLECHIDVDGDFLLVWYDEMNNTIALFRLGSHSELFKK
;
A
#
# COMPACT_ATOMS: atom_id res chain seq x y z
N MET A 1 6.63 16.45 -5.11
CA MET A 1 6.54 15.33 -4.17
C MET A 1 5.16 15.30 -3.54
N LYS A 2 4.54 14.13 -3.49
CA LYS A 2 3.20 14.00 -2.90
C LYS A 2 3.26 13.81 -1.40
N GLU A 3 2.21 14.25 -0.72
CA GLU A 3 2.03 13.98 0.70
C GLU A 3 1.46 12.58 0.88
N LEU A 4 1.87 11.89 1.95
CA LEU A 4 1.29 10.62 2.30
C LEU A 4 0.40 10.80 3.52
N ARG A 5 -0.86 10.40 3.41
CA ARG A 5 -1.80 10.47 4.53
C ARG A 5 -2.04 9.06 5.05
N TYR A 6 -1.75 8.84 6.31
CA TYR A 6 -1.90 7.53 6.94
C TYR A 6 -3.28 7.45 7.58
N THR A 7 -4.17 6.65 6.97
CA THR A 7 -5.50 6.46 7.56
C THR A 7 -5.40 5.70 8.86
N SER A 8 -6.45 5.80 9.69
CA SER A 8 -6.49 5.08 10.96
C SER A 8 -6.36 3.57 10.75
N GLN A 9 -7.02 3.05 9.72
CA GLN A 9 -6.98 1.62 9.42
C GLN A 9 -5.57 1.19 8.99
N PHE A 10 -4.90 2.02 8.18
CA PHE A 10 -3.53 1.73 7.78
C PHE A 10 -2.60 1.68 9.01
N LYS A 11 -2.77 2.61 9.92
CA LYS A 11 -1.95 2.64 11.13
C LYS A 11 -2.15 1.38 11.97
N LYS A 12 -3.38 0.90 12.07
CA LYS A 12 -3.67 -0.35 12.77
C LYS A 12 -3.01 -1.53 12.07
N ASP A 13 -3.11 -1.57 10.76
CA ASP A 13 -2.48 -2.64 9.99
C ASP A 13 -0.96 -2.62 10.19
N LEU A 14 -0.37 -1.44 10.15
CA LEU A 14 1.08 -1.27 10.26
C LEU A 14 1.64 -1.82 11.57
N LYS A 15 0.89 -1.70 12.65
CA LYS A 15 1.33 -2.19 13.96
C LYS A 15 1.68 -3.66 13.95
N ARG A 16 1.04 -4.45 13.11
CA ARG A 16 1.31 -5.88 13.02
C ARG A 16 2.68 -6.20 12.44
N PHE A 17 3.33 -5.23 11.82
CA PHE A 17 4.58 -5.44 11.12
C PHE A 17 5.77 -4.72 11.74
N LEU A 18 5.58 -4.07 12.90
CA LEU A 18 6.64 -3.26 13.51
C LEU A 18 7.87 -4.08 13.91
N ASN A 19 7.71 -5.37 14.14
CA ASN A 19 8.82 -6.25 14.48
C ASN A 19 9.34 -7.05 13.28
N GLN A 20 8.99 -6.62 12.06
CA GLN A 20 9.41 -7.29 10.83
C GLN A 20 10.18 -6.31 9.94
N PRO A 21 11.45 -6.05 10.25
CA PRO A 21 12.21 -4.98 9.58
C PRO A 21 12.33 -5.15 8.06
N LYS A 22 12.36 -6.38 7.55
CA LYS A 22 12.43 -6.60 6.12
C LYS A 22 11.16 -6.13 5.42
N LYS A 23 10.00 -6.38 6.04
CA LYS A 23 8.73 -5.93 5.48
C LYS A 23 8.62 -4.40 5.54
N LEU A 24 9.07 -3.80 6.64
CA LEU A 24 9.06 -2.34 6.77
C LEU A 24 9.95 -1.68 5.73
N LYS A 25 11.12 -2.28 5.47
CA LYS A 25 12.02 -1.73 4.46
C LYS A 25 11.38 -1.81 3.08
N ALA A 26 10.79 -2.95 2.74
CA ALA A 26 10.12 -3.12 1.46
C ALA A 26 8.96 -2.12 1.31
N LEU A 27 8.20 -1.91 2.38
CA LEU A 27 7.13 -0.92 2.38
C LEU A 27 7.69 0.48 2.12
N ASN A 28 8.75 0.86 2.81
CA ASN A 28 9.33 2.17 2.64
C ASN A 28 9.82 2.41 1.22
N ASP A 29 10.39 1.39 0.58
CA ASP A 29 10.83 1.51 -0.81
C ASP A 29 9.66 1.85 -1.73
N VAL A 30 8.52 1.19 -1.53
CA VAL A 30 7.31 1.46 -2.33
C VAL A 30 6.76 2.84 -2.01
N LEU A 31 6.70 3.22 -0.74
CA LEU A 31 6.18 4.53 -0.35
C LEU A 31 7.03 5.66 -0.92
N ASP A 32 8.34 5.48 -0.98
CA ASP A 32 9.22 6.47 -1.58
C ASP A 32 8.94 6.64 -3.06
N MET A 33 8.68 5.54 -3.76
CA MET A 33 8.32 5.61 -5.18
C MET A 33 7.00 6.36 -5.37
N LEU A 34 6.01 6.04 -4.57
CA LEU A 34 4.70 6.71 -4.66
C LEU A 34 4.82 8.19 -4.37
N ARG A 35 5.55 8.54 -3.31
CA ARG A 35 5.73 9.94 -2.90
C ARG A 35 6.42 10.76 -3.98
N ASN A 36 7.43 10.18 -4.60
CA ASN A 36 8.23 10.87 -5.60
C ASN A 36 7.68 10.71 -7.02
N GLU A 37 6.49 10.11 -7.16
CA GLU A 37 5.82 9.92 -8.44
C GLU A 37 6.65 9.11 -9.43
N ILE A 38 7.43 8.17 -8.90
CA ILE A 38 8.20 7.22 -9.69
C ILE A 38 7.29 6.04 -10.02
N PRO A 39 7.14 5.68 -11.30
CA PRO A 39 6.29 4.54 -11.68
C PRO A 39 6.76 3.27 -11.00
N LEU A 40 5.81 2.50 -10.46
CA LEU A 40 6.15 1.22 -9.82
C LEU A 40 6.55 0.20 -10.89
N PRO A 41 7.68 -0.49 -10.70
CA PRO A 41 8.06 -1.59 -11.60
C PRO A 41 6.99 -2.67 -11.65
N GLU A 42 6.92 -3.39 -12.77
CA GLU A 42 5.92 -4.43 -12.99
C GLU A 42 5.94 -5.53 -11.93
N LYS A 43 7.10 -5.76 -11.32
CA LYS A 43 7.22 -6.80 -10.28
C LYS A 43 6.28 -6.57 -9.10
N TYR A 44 5.85 -5.33 -8.87
CA TYR A 44 4.93 -5.01 -7.78
C TYR A 44 3.46 -5.22 -8.16
N ARG A 45 3.17 -5.59 -9.39
CA ARG A 45 1.81 -5.91 -9.87
C ARG A 45 0.78 -4.85 -9.52
N HIS A 46 1.12 -3.62 -9.78
CA HIS A 46 0.25 -2.48 -9.53
C HIS A 46 -1.02 -2.56 -10.38
N HIS A 47 -2.18 -2.45 -9.75
CA HIS A 47 -3.45 -2.48 -10.47
C HIS A 47 -4.58 -1.83 -9.68
N ALA A 48 -5.65 -1.47 -10.40
CA ALA A 48 -6.83 -0.87 -9.78
C ALA A 48 -7.74 -1.96 -9.21
N LEU A 49 -8.38 -1.65 -8.10
CA LEU A 49 -9.32 -2.57 -7.45
C LEU A 49 -10.75 -2.25 -7.85
N GLN A 50 -11.63 -3.24 -7.66
CA GLN A 50 -13.03 -3.13 -7.99
C GLN A 50 -13.89 -3.46 -6.77
N GLY A 51 -15.21 -3.37 -6.92
CA GLY A 51 -16.13 -3.70 -5.85
C GLY A 51 -16.07 -2.70 -4.72
N ASN A 52 -15.98 -3.19 -3.50
CA ASN A 52 -15.95 -2.35 -2.30
C ASN A 52 -14.71 -1.45 -2.23
N TYR A 53 -13.70 -1.76 -3.01
CA TYR A 53 -12.46 -0.99 -3.05
C TYR A 53 -12.31 -0.20 -4.34
N ALA A 54 -13.40 0.01 -5.06
CA ALA A 54 -13.35 0.78 -6.31
C ALA A 54 -12.75 2.16 -6.04
N GLY A 55 -11.85 2.58 -6.91
CA GLY A 55 -11.14 3.84 -6.73
C GLY A 55 -9.79 3.69 -6.05
N CYS A 56 -9.52 2.52 -5.46
CA CYS A 56 -8.24 2.25 -4.82
C CYS A 56 -7.32 1.50 -5.78
N LEU A 57 -6.01 1.62 -5.49
CA LEU A 57 -4.97 0.91 -6.20
C LEU A 57 -4.30 -0.06 -5.23
N GLU A 58 -3.76 -1.14 -5.76
CA GLU A 58 -3.07 -2.15 -4.95
C GLU A 58 -1.76 -2.51 -5.59
N CYS A 59 -0.76 -2.82 -4.76
CA CYS A 59 0.46 -3.45 -5.27
C CYS A 59 0.93 -4.52 -4.30
N HIS A 60 1.76 -5.43 -4.82
CA HIS A 60 2.39 -6.49 -4.04
C HIS A 60 3.75 -5.99 -3.59
N ILE A 61 3.88 -5.63 -2.31
CA ILE A 61 5.15 -5.11 -1.79
C ILE A 61 6.19 -6.21 -1.77
N ASP A 62 5.80 -7.39 -1.27
CA ASP A 62 6.67 -8.55 -1.24
C ASP A 62 6.36 -9.38 -2.47
N VAL A 63 7.29 -9.36 -3.43
CA VAL A 63 7.09 -10.01 -4.73
C VAL A 63 6.87 -11.52 -4.58
N ASP A 64 7.51 -12.13 -3.60
CA ASP A 64 7.45 -13.56 -3.39
C ASP A 64 6.46 -13.96 -2.30
N GLY A 65 5.79 -13.00 -1.69
CA GLY A 65 4.91 -13.25 -0.58
C GLY A 65 3.56 -12.58 -0.72
N ASP A 66 2.81 -12.62 0.35
CA ASP A 66 1.45 -12.10 0.41
C ASP A 66 1.42 -10.85 1.29
N PHE A 67 2.00 -9.76 0.79
CA PHE A 67 2.08 -8.50 1.53
C PHE A 67 1.68 -7.37 0.58
N LEU A 68 0.50 -6.82 0.81
CA LEU A 68 -0.13 -5.88 -0.11
C LEU A 68 -0.27 -4.50 0.50
N LEU A 69 -0.20 -3.49 -0.35
CA LEU A 69 -0.50 -2.11 0.00
C LEU A 69 -1.70 -1.66 -0.84
N VAL A 70 -2.69 -1.07 -0.19
CA VAL A 70 -3.84 -0.47 -0.86
C VAL A 70 -3.84 1.02 -0.57
N TRP A 71 -3.96 1.82 -1.61
CA TRP A 71 -3.97 3.29 -1.47
C TRP A 71 -4.90 3.89 -2.50
N TYR A 72 -5.17 5.18 -2.36
CA TYR A 72 -5.86 5.93 -3.41
C TYR A 72 -5.30 7.34 -3.48
N ASP A 73 -5.39 7.91 -4.70
CA ASP A 73 -4.95 9.26 -4.95
C ASP A 73 -6.06 10.21 -4.52
N GLU A 74 -5.74 11.09 -3.60
CA GLU A 74 -6.66 12.15 -3.21
C GLU A 74 -6.35 13.38 -4.04
N MET A 75 -7.26 14.32 -4.06
CA MET A 75 -6.96 15.62 -4.63
C MET A 75 -5.92 16.33 -3.77
N ASN A 76 -5.37 17.43 -4.25
CA ASN A 76 -4.41 18.25 -3.50
C ASN A 76 -3.06 17.57 -3.26
N ASN A 77 -2.62 16.79 -4.25
CA ASN A 77 -1.27 16.21 -4.22
C ASN A 77 -1.04 15.28 -3.04
N THR A 78 -2.06 14.51 -2.67
CA THR A 78 -2.02 13.61 -1.52
C THR A 78 -2.37 12.18 -1.91
N ILE A 79 -1.63 11.23 -1.34
CA ILE A 79 -1.93 9.81 -1.47
C ILE A 79 -2.38 9.31 -0.11
N ALA A 80 -3.57 8.71 -0.05
CA ALA A 80 -4.09 8.13 1.18
C ALA A 80 -3.71 6.66 1.24
N LEU A 81 -2.98 6.26 2.27
CA LEU A 81 -2.61 4.86 2.51
C LEU A 81 -3.75 4.22 3.29
N PHE A 82 -4.41 3.26 2.66
CA PHE A 82 -5.67 2.74 3.16
C PHE A 82 -5.56 1.42 3.91
N ARG A 83 -4.88 0.43 3.35
CA ARG A 83 -4.72 -0.88 3.98
C ARG A 83 -3.33 -1.45 3.74
N LEU A 84 -2.92 -2.35 4.64
CA LEU A 84 -1.64 -3.04 4.55
C LEU A 84 -1.79 -4.43 5.16
N GLY A 85 -1.39 -5.47 4.43
CA GLY A 85 -1.48 -6.83 4.94
C GLY A 85 -1.59 -7.86 3.85
N SER A 86 -1.99 -9.08 4.22
CA SER A 86 -2.16 -10.18 3.29
C SER A 86 -3.52 -10.11 2.60
N HIS A 87 -3.71 -10.90 1.55
CA HIS A 87 -5.01 -10.99 0.88
C HIS A 87 -6.12 -11.35 1.85
N SER A 88 -5.89 -12.35 2.70
CA SER A 88 -6.92 -12.79 3.62
C SER A 88 -7.25 -11.73 4.66
N GLU A 89 -6.26 -10.92 5.05
CA GLU A 89 -6.50 -9.85 6.01
C GLU A 89 -7.27 -8.69 5.40
N LEU A 90 -7.00 -8.38 4.14
CA LEU A 90 -7.61 -7.20 3.49
C LEU A 90 -8.94 -7.53 2.80
N PHE A 91 -9.07 -8.73 2.25
CA PHE A 91 -10.23 -9.10 1.46
C PHE A 91 -10.97 -10.29 2.06
N LYS A 92 -11.02 -10.32 3.34
CA LYS A 92 -11.67 -11.38 4.09
C LYS A 92 -13.15 -11.47 3.72
N LYS A 93 -13.62 -12.67 3.46
CA LYS A 93 -15.03 -12.91 3.16
C LYS A 93 -15.81 -13.24 4.42
#